data_38a4c2a824e3e484760715b7f1359e1f
#
_entry.id   38a4c2a824e3e484760715b7f1359e1f
#
_cell.length_a   1.000
_cell.length_b   1.000
_cell.length_c   1.000
_cell.angle_alpha   90.00
_cell.angle_beta   90.00
_cell.angle_gamma   90.00
#
_symmetry.space_group_name_H-M   'P 1'
#
loop_
_entity.id
_entity.type
_entity.pdbx_description
1 polymer ?
#
loop_
_entity_poly.entity_id
_entity_poly.type
_entity_poly.pdbx_seq_one_letter_code
_entity_poly.pdbx_strand_id
1 'polypeptide(L)'
;MPSVTYDGRSFMVDGKRIWLVSGSIHYARVAHEHWQERIHAAKLAGLNTIETPVFWNRHEARPGHFDFKGDNDLRRFVQLIGQAGMYCILRPGPFVGQQWDAGGLPPWLTSLKSIRLRAANGPLLEACSRYLPAVAGQ
;
A
#
# COMPACT_ATOMS: atom_id res chain seq x y z
N MET A 1 -3.87 15.59 -11.82
CA MET A 1 -4.34 14.58 -10.85
C MET A 1 -5.71 14.99 -10.36
N PRO A 2 -6.65 14.07 -10.11
CA PRO A 2 -7.93 14.42 -9.52
C PRO A 2 -7.74 15.04 -8.14
N SER A 3 -8.55 16.04 -7.83
CA SER A 3 -8.56 16.69 -6.51
C SER A 3 -9.40 15.86 -5.55
N VAL A 4 -8.81 15.38 -4.46
CA VAL A 4 -9.52 14.67 -3.40
C VAL A 4 -9.68 15.59 -2.20
N THR A 5 -10.92 15.82 -1.78
CA THR A 5 -11.25 16.68 -0.66
C THR A 5 -12.24 15.99 0.29
N TYR A 6 -12.52 16.62 1.42
CA TYR A 6 -13.44 16.13 2.43
C TYR A 6 -14.19 17.31 3.04
N ASP A 7 -15.52 17.20 3.17
CA ASP A 7 -16.40 18.29 3.62
C ASP A 7 -17.06 18.04 5.00
N GLY A 8 -16.59 17.08 5.76
CA GLY A 8 -17.17 16.67 7.04
C GLY A 8 -18.33 15.65 6.91
N ARG A 9 -18.77 15.36 5.70
CA ARG A 9 -19.85 14.38 5.44
C ARG A 9 -19.38 13.24 4.53
N SER A 10 -18.54 13.53 3.54
CA SER A 10 -18.08 12.55 2.56
C SER A 10 -16.76 12.96 1.92
N PHE A 11 -16.10 12.00 1.28
CA PHE A 11 -15.05 12.29 0.31
C PHE A 11 -15.65 12.89 -0.96
N MET A 12 -14.89 13.77 -1.58
CA MET A 12 -15.22 14.42 -2.85
C MET A 12 -14.04 14.23 -3.80
N VAL A 13 -14.32 13.88 -5.04
CA VAL A 13 -13.35 13.83 -6.13
C VAL A 13 -13.78 14.83 -7.20
N ASP A 14 -12.90 15.79 -7.52
CA ASP A 14 -13.19 16.87 -8.46
C ASP A 14 -14.52 17.59 -8.17
N GLY A 15 -14.77 17.85 -6.88
CA GLY A 15 -15.97 18.52 -6.40
C GLY A 15 -17.25 17.67 -6.36
N LYS A 16 -17.18 16.38 -6.75
CA LYS A 16 -18.32 15.46 -6.71
C LYS A 16 -18.21 14.51 -5.53
N ARG A 17 -19.32 14.36 -4.77
CA ARG A 17 -19.39 13.38 -3.69
C ARG A 17 -19.26 11.97 -4.21
N ILE A 18 -18.49 11.15 -3.50
CA ILE A 18 -18.33 9.73 -3.84
C ILE A 18 -18.62 8.87 -2.62
N TRP A 19 -19.13 7.68 -2.89
CA TRP A 19 -19.26 6.59 -1.94
C TRP A 19 -18.25 5.51 -2.29
N LEU A 20 -17.24 5.29 -1.41
CA LEU A 20 -16.20 4.30 -1.64
C LEU A 20 -16.69 2.94 -1.14
N VAL A 21 -16.91 2.02 -2.08
CA VAL A 21 -17.18 0.60 -1.81
C VAL A 21 -15.90 -0.16 -2.08
N SER A 22 -15.15 -0.48 -1.01
CA SER A 22 -13.80 -1.00 -1.11
C SER A 22 -13.71 -2.49 -0.80
N GLY A 23 -12.87 -3.20 -1.57
CA GLY A 23 -12.36 -4.52 -1.24
C GLY A 23 -10.84 -4.51 -1.15
N SER A 24 -10.27 -5.42 -0.33
CA SER A 24 -8.83 -5.51 -0.16
C SER A 24 -8.23 -6.55 -1.10
N ILE A 25 -7.24 -6.15 -1.91
CA ILE A 25 -6.40 -7.05 -2.70
C ILE A 25 -4.95 -6.81 -2.31
N HIS A 26 -4.34 -7.79 -1.68
CA HIS A 26 -2.91 -7.75 -1.33
C HIS A 26 -2.09 -8.14 -2.57
N TYR A 27 -1.59 -7.15 -3.34
CA TYR A 27 -0.85 -7.41 -4.58
C TYR A 27 0.27 -8.44 -4.40
N ALA A 28 1.02 -8.38 -3.30
CA ALA A 28 2.14 -9.29 -3.03
C ALA A 28 1.74 -10.75 -2.71
N ARG A 29 0.44 -11.06 -2.62
CA ARG A 29 -0.10 -12.42 -2.47
C ARG A 29 -0.70 -12.99 -3.76
N VAL A 30 -0.71 -12.19 -4.81
CA VAL A 30 -1.25 -12.55 -6.11
C VAL A 30 -0.13 -12.36 -7.12
N ALA A 31 0.18 -13.38 -7.92
CA ALA A 31 1.16 -13.24 -8.99
C ALA A 31 0.73 -12.12 -9.95
N HIS A 32 1.67 -11.30 -10.38
CA HIS A 32 1.38 -10.06 -11.11
C HIS A 32 0.62 -10.27 -12.44
N GLU A 33 0.72 -11.46 -13.03
CA GLU A 33 -0.04 -11.86 -14.21
C GLU A 33 -1.56 -11.90 -13.96
N HIS A 34 -1.98 -12.15 -12.71
CA HIS A 34 -3.38 -12.27 -12.32
C HIS A 34 -3.98 -10.99 -11.74
N TRP A 35 -3.22 -9.91 -11.59
CA TRP A 35 -3.72 -8.67 -10.98
C TRP A 35 -4.89 -8.08 -11.76
N GLN A 36 -4.78 -8.02 -13.08
CA GLN A 36 -5.83 -7.46 -13.93
C GLN A 36 -7.15 -8.25 -13.81
N GLU A 37 -7.06 -9.58 -13.80
CA GLU A 37 -8.22 -10.46 -13.62
C GLU A 37 -8.90 -10.22 -12.27
N ARG A 38 -8.11 -10.14 -11.18
CA ARG A 38 -8.63 -9.92 -9.82
C ARG A 38 -9.27 -8.55 -9.65
N ILE A 39 -8.67 -7.50 -10.20
CA ILE A 39 -9.22 -6.14 -10.20
C ILE A 39 -10.53 -6.10 -10.99
N HIS A 40 -10.58 -6.75 -12.15
CA HIS A 40 -11.79 -6.84 -12.96
C HIS A 40 -12.92 -7.58 -12.24
N ALA A 41 -12.63 -8.71 -11.60
CA ALA A 41 -13.60 -9.46 -10.81
C ALA A 41 -14.16 -8.62 -9.64
N ALA A 42 -13.30 -7.85 -8.95
CA ALA A 42 -13.72 -6.93 -7.90
C ALA A 42 -14.67 -5.85 -8.45
N LYS A 43 -14.38 -5.29 -9.62
CA LYS A 43 -15.26 -4.31 -10.29
C LYS A 43 -16.60 -4.91 -10.65
N LEU A 44 -16.63 -6.12 -11.23
CA LEU A 44 -17.87 -6.82 -11.56
C LEU A 44 -18.72 -7.14 -10.33
N ALA A 45 -18.10 -7.33 -9.17
CA ALA A 45 -18.77 -7.51 -7.88
C ALA A 45 -19.38 -6.19 -7.31
N GLY A 46 -19.22 -5.07 -8.03
CA GLY A 46 -19.78 -3.77 -7.63
C GLY A 46 -18.84 -2.90 -6.80
N LEU A 47 -17.58 -3.27 -6.62
CA LEU A 47 -16.59 -2.43 -5.95
C LEU A 47 -16.14 -1.29 -6.89
N ASN A 48 -15.92 -0.12 -6.33
CA ASN A 48 -15.32 1.01 -7.04
C ASN A 48 -13.94 1.39 -6.51
N THR A 49 -13.45 0.67 -5.49
CA THR A 49 -12.22 0.98 -4.78
C THR A 49 -11.49 -0.30 -4.42
N ILE A 50 -10.19 -0.33 -4.64
CA ILE A 50 -9.31 -1.39 -4.13
C ILE A 50 -8.44 -0.80 -3.02
N GLU A 51 -8.44 -1.45 -1.87
CA GLU A 51 -7.52 -1.16 -0.78
C GLU A 51 -6.35 -2.15 -0.84
N THR A 52 -5.13 -1.66 -0.65
CA THR A 52 -3.96 -2.52 -0.55
C THR A 52 -2.93 -1.99 0.45
N PRO A 53 -2.38 -2.85 1.32
CA PRO A 53 -1.21 -2.51 2.13
C PRO A 53 0.07 -2.63 1.31
N VAL A 54 1.10 -1.86 1.71
CA VAL A 54 2.46 -1.98 1.18
C VAL A 54 3.33 -2.69 2.21
N PHE A 55 3.88 -3.83 1.84
CA PHE A 55 4.61 -4.71 2.75
C PHE A 55 6.09 -4.35 2.75
N TRP A 56 6.55 -3.60 3.75
CA TRP A 56 7.94 -3.14 3.83
C TRP A 56 8.95 -4.27 3.69
N ASN A 57 8.74 -5.41 4.37
CA ASN A 57 9.62 -6.57 4.31
C ASN A 57 9.74 -7.20 2.90
N ARG A 58 8.75 -6.96 2.03
CA ARG A 58 8.80 -7.40 0.62
C ARG A 58 9.65 -6.47 -0.23
N HIS A 59 9.57 -5.17 0.05
CA HIS A 59 10.25 -4.14 -0.74
C HIS A 59 11.68 -3.88 -0.29
N GLU A 60 12.00 -4.05 0.99
CA GLU A 60 13.32 -3.82 1.55
C GLU A 60 13.76 -5.04 2.38
N ALA A 61 14.01 -6.17 1.70
CA ALA A 61 14.49 -7.39 2.35
C ALA A 61 15.91 -7.23 2.95
N ARG A 62 16.70 -6.29 2.43
CA ARG A 62 18.00 -5.87 2.97
C ARG A 62 18.02 -4.35 3.12
N PRO A 63 18.65 -3.83 4.20
CA PRO A 63 18.69 -2.38 4.44
C PRO A 63 19.16 -1.58 3.23
N GLY A 64 18.41 -0.59 2.82
CA GLY A 64 18.74 0.31 1.70
C GLY A 64 18.56 -0.27 0.30
N HIS A 65 18.14 -1.54 0.16
CA HIS A 65 17.93 -2.17 -1.15
C HIS A 65 16.43 -2.38 -1.38
N PHE A 66 15.84 -1.47 -2.15
CA PHE A 66 14.43 -1.52 -2.49
C PHE A 66 14.19 -2.31 -3.78
N ASP A 67 13.15 -3.17 -3.75
CA ASP A 67 12.66 -3.92 -4.90
C ASP A 67 11.18 -3.60 -5.15
N PHE A 68 10.92 -3.05 -6.36
CA PHE A 68 9.59 -2.73 -6.88
C PHE A 68 9.38 -3.37 -8.25
N LYS A 69 9.80 -4.64 -8.44
CA LYS A 69 9.69 -5.36 -9.71
C LYS A 69 8.83 -6.62 -9.57
N GLY A 70 8.28 -7.08 -10.69
CA GLY A 70 7.46 -8.30 -10.74
C GLY A 70 6.28 -8.22 -9.78
N ASP A 71 6.16 -9.18 -8.86
CA ASP A 71 5.09 -9.20 -7.84
C ASP A 71 5.19 -8.08 -6.80
N ASN A 72 6.29 -7.31 -6.79
CA ASN A 72 6.49 -6.14 -5.96
C ASN A 72 6.26 -4.82 -6.72
N ASP A 73 5.83 -4.84 -7.99
CA ASP A 73 5.62 -3.63 -8.80
C ASP A 73 4.33 -2.91 -8.37
N LEU A 74 4.46 -2.14 -7.29
CA LEU A 74 3.37 -1.36 -6.71
C LEU A 74 2.81 -0.34 -7.72
N ARG A 75 3.68 0.33 -8.48
CA ARG A 75 3.27 1.32 -9.50
C ARG A 75 2.35 0.67 -10.53
N ARG A 76 2.75 -0.46 -11.09
CA ARG A 76 1.96 -1.21 -12.07
C ARG A 76 0.61 -1.63 -11.48
N PHE A 77 0.60 -2.13 -10.25
CA PHE A 77 -0.65 -2.53 -9.58
C PHE A 77 -1.63 -1.37 -9.44
N VAL A 78 -1.16 -0.19 -8.97
CA VAL A 78 -1.99 1.01 -8.84
C VAL A 78 -2.45 1.52 -10.21
N GLN A 79 -1.60 1.47 -11.24
CA GLN A 79 -1.97 1.84 -12.61
C GLN A 79 -3.09 0.94 -13.17
N LEU A 80 -3.06 -0.37 -12.93
CA LEU A 80 -4.11 -1.32 -13.34
C LEU A 80 -5.45 -1.00 -12.67
N ILE A 81 -5.45 -0.61 -11.39
CA ILE A 81 -6.65 -0.15 -10.70
C ILE A 81 -7.22 1.10 -11.37
N GLY A 82 -6.37 2.08 -11.67
CA GLY A 82 -6.77 3.30 -12.39
C GLY A 82 -7.30 3.02 -13.80
N GLN A 83 -6.66 2.14 -14.56
CA GLN A 83 -7.11 1.70 -15.89
C GLN A 83 -8.48 1.01 -15.84
N ALA A 84 -8.78 0.30 -14.76
CA ALA A 84 -10.10 -0.26 -14.51
C ALA A 84 -11.15 0.81 -14.14
N GLY A 85 -10.79 2.09 -14.01
CA GLY A 85 -11.67 3.17 -13.59
C GLY A 85 -12.07 3.06 -12.11
N MET A 86 -11.20 2.51 -11.26
CA MET A 86 -11.41 2.35 -9.83
C MET A 86 -10.47 3.25 -9.03
N TYR A 87 -10.85 3.55 -7.80
CA TYR A 87 -10.00 4.24 -6.83
C TYR A 87 -9.08 3.27 -6.11
N CYS A 88 -7.96 3.79 -5.61
CA CYS A 88 -7.03 3.02 -4.79
C CYS A 88 -6.87 3.67 -3.40
N ILE A 89 -7.06 2.89 -2.35
CA ILE A 89 -6.67 3.26 -0.98
C ILE A 89 -5.37 2.53 -0.67
N LEU A 90 -4.28 3.31 -0.60
CA LEU A 90 -2.97 2.77 -0.30
C LEU A 90 -2.67 2.92 1.19
N ARG A 91 -2.30 1.81 1.85
CA ARG A 91 -1.80 1.81 3.23
C ARG A 91 -0.28 1.60 3.23
N PRO A 92 0.53 2.66 3.27
CA PRO A 92 1.98 2.54 3.08
C PRO A 92 2.72 1.90 4.27
N GLY A 93 2.08 1.70 5.39
CA GLY A 93 2.74 1.21 6.58
C GLY A 93 3.27 2.35 7.48
N PRO A 94 4.35 2.13 8.22
CA PRO A 94 5.32 1.01 8.22
C PRO A 94 4.77 -0.33 8.73
N PHE A 95 3.79 -0.33 9.63
CA PHE A 95 3.10 -1.52 10.14
C PHE A 95 1.73 -1.65 9.47
N VAL A 96 1.47 -2.79 8.80
CA VAL A 96 0.26 -2.95 7.97
C VAL A 96 -0.81 -3.87 8.57
N GLY A 97 -0.55 -4.48 9.72
CA GLY A 97 -1.54 -5.28 10.44
C GLY A 97 -1.14 -6.72 10.69
N GLN A 98 -2.03 -7.47 11.34
CA GLN A 98 -1.77 -8.83 11.82
C GLN A 98 -1.81 -9.90 10.71
N GLN A 99 -2.37 -9.59 9.55
CA GLN A 99 -2.50 -10.52 8.44
C GLN A 99 -1.22 -10.74 7.62
N TRP A 100 -0.10 -10.18 8.07
CA TRP A 100 1.21 -10.33 7.45
C TRP A 100 2.30 -10.47 8.51
N ASP A 101 3.33 -11.27 8.21
CA ASP A 101 4.43 -11.57 9.11
C ASP A 101 5.06 -10.29 9.68
N ALA A 102 5.22 -10.24 10.99
CA ALA A 102 5.72 -9.08 11.73
C ALA A 102 5.01 -7.75 11.38
N GLY A 103 3.75 -7.80 10.90
CA GLY A 103 3.03 -6.63 10.42
C GLY A 103 3.64 -5.94 9.21
N GLY A 104 4.46 -6.67 8.44
CA GLY A 104 5.16 -6.16 7.26
C GLY A 104 6.52 -5.51 7.57
N LEU A 105 6.95 -5.48 8.84
CA LEU A 105 8.25 -4.94 9.19
C LEU A 105 9.38 -5.88 8.74
N PRO A 106 10.49 -5.37 8.19
CA PRO A 106 11.61 -6.20 7.77
C PRO A 106 12.30 -6.89 8.95
N PRO A 107 12.72 -8.18 8.81
CA PRO A 107 13.44 -8.89 9.87
C PRO A 107 14.72 -8.20 10.31
N TRP A 108 15.46 -7.57 9.37
CA TRP A 108 16.68 -6.83 9.70
C TRP A 108 16.41 -5.65 10.65
N LEU A 109 15.23 -5.02 10.55
CA LEU A 109 14.82 -3.92 11.43
C LEU A 109 14.41 -4.46 12.80
N THR A 110 13.55 -5.49 12.84
CA THR A 110 13.00 -6.04 14.09
C THR A 110 14.04 -6.79 14.92
N SER A 111 15.15 -7.23 14.33
CA SER A 111 16.28 -7.86 15.04
C SER A 111 17.21 -6.88 15.75
N LEU A 112 17.11 -5.57 15.47
CA LEU A 112 17.95 -4.57 16.11
C LEU A 112 17.49 -4.33 17.56
N LYS A 113 18.40 -4.52 18.53
CA LYS A 113 18.10 -4.31 19.97
C LYS A 113 17.69 -2.87 20.30
N SER A 114 18.06 -1.90 19.47
CA SER A 114 17.74 -0.48 19.63
C SER A 114 16.34 -0.10 19.15
N ILE A 115 15.63 -0.99 18.46
CA ILE A 115 14.30 -0.71 17.92
C ILE A 115 13.24 -0.87 19.00
N ARG A 116 12.42 0.15 19.15
CA ARG A 116 11.20 0.14 19.95
C ARG A 116 10.02 0.50 19.07
N LEU A 117 9.10 -0.45 18.91
CA LEU A 117 7.87 -0.22 18.15
C LEU A 117 6.89 0.64 18.98
N ARG A 118 6.03 1.39 18.30
CA ARG A 118 5.01 2.28 18.92
C ARG A 118 5.60 3.32 19.88
N ALA A 119 6.80 3.78 19.61
CA ALA A 119 7.49 4.80 20.38
C ALA A 119 8.23 5.77 19.46
N ALA A 120 8.47 6.99 19.93
CA ALA A 120 9.36 7.93 19.26
C ALA A 120 10.81 7.43 19.43
N ASN A 121 11.18 6.49 18.59
CA ASN A 121 12.48 5.79 18.61
C ASN A 121 13.31 6.22 17.43
N GLY A 122 14.44 6.89 17.66
CA GLY A 122 15.28 7.46 16.60
C GLY A 122 15.62 6.48 15.49
N PRO A 123 16.19 5.29 15.76
CA PRO A 123 16.51 4.31 14.73
C PRO A 123 15.30 3.85 13.89
N LEU A 124 14.13 3.69 14.52
CA LEU A 124 12.90 3.34 13.80
C LEU A 124 12.45 4.49 12.89
N LEU A 125 12.41 5.71 13.42
CA LEU A 125 12.02 6.89 12.64
C LEU A 125 12.94 7.14 11.46
N GLU A 126 14.25 6.95 11.63
CA GLU A 126 15.23 7.05 10.54
C GLU A 126 14.98 6.00 9.46
N ALA A 127 14.71 4.76 9.83
CA ALA A 127 14.36 3.72 8.88
C ALA A 127 13.05 4.05 8.13
N CYS A 128 12.01 4.53 8.83
CA CYS A 128 10.75 4.98 8.22
C CYS A 128 10.95 6.16 7.28
N SER A 129 11.83 7.13 7.61
CA SER A 129 12.12 8.28 6.77
C SER A 129 12.79 7.95 5.43
N ARG A 130 13.41 6.78 5.32
CA ARG A 130 13.91 6.23 4.05
C ARG A 130 12.84 5.45 3.29
N TYR A 131 12.08 4.63 4.02
CA TYR A 131 11.07 3.74 3.43
C TYR A 131 9.88 4.49 2.82
N LEU A 132 9.27 5.42 3.56
CA LEU A 132 8.04 6.09 3.10
C LEU A 132 8.24 6.89 1.81
N PRO A 133 9.34 7.68 1.62
CA PRO A 133 9.60 8.33 0.34
C PRO A 133 9.85 7.34 -0.80
N ALA A 134 10.49 6.19 -0.55
CA ALA A 134 10.70 5.16 -1.57
C ALA A 134 9.37 4.58 -2.08
N VAL A 135 8.39 4.39 -1.19
CA VAL A 135 7.03 3.97 -1.56
C VAL A 135 6.29 5.08 -2.29
N ALA A 136 6.36 6.32 -1.78
CA ALA A 136 5.66 7.47 -2.39
C ALA A 136 6.20 7.84 -3.79
N GLY A 137 7.43 7.46 -4.10
CA GLY A 137 8.04 7.67 -5.42
C GLY A 137 7.60 6.66 -6.50
N GLN A 138 6.79 5.67 -6.13
CA GLN A 138 6.23 4.71 -7.09
C GLN A 138 4.93 5.28 -7.69
#